data_6716f99911da1164da990d268b8d7ef7
#
_entry.id   6716f99911da1164da990d268b8d7ef7
#
_cell.length_a   1.000
_cell.length_b   1.000
_cell.length_c   1.000
_cell.angle_alpha   90.00
_cell.angle_beta   90.00
_cell.angle_gamma   90.00
#
_symmetry.space_group_name_H-M   'P 1'
#
loop_
_entity.id
_entity.type
_entity.pdbx_description
1 polymer ?
#
loop_
_entity_poly.entity_id
_entity_poly.type
_entity_poly.pdbx_seq_one_letter_code
_entity_poly.pdbx_strand_id
1 'polypeptide(L)'
;MKKRITALLLLLTLSVTSLFACTSADKSESASDKTAKTSKSTSTKKQELTPVTLNEVAHSIFYAPMYVAIEKGYFSNEGIDLSLVTGFGADKTMTAVLSGTADIGFMGSEASIYTYNEGANDYVVNFAQLTQRAGNFLVAREDIKDFKWEDLKGKKVIGGRKGGIHILM
;
A
#
# COMPACT_ATOMS: atom_id res chain seq x y z
N MET A 1 -39.57 0.53 29.23
CA MET A 1 -38.12 0.82 29.17
C MET A 1 -37.28 0.18 30.27
N LYS A 2 -37.84 -0.58 31.20
CA LYS A 2 -37.08 -1.21 32.34
C LYS A 2 -36.56 -2.63 32.05
N LYS A 3 -36.94 -3.28 30.95
CA LYS A 3 -36.55 -4.68 30.62
C LYS A 3 -35.33 -4.82 29.68
N ARG A 4 -34.74 -3.71 29.22
CA ARG A 4 -33.55 -3.74 28.32
C ARG A 4 -32.24 -3.42 29.05
N ILE A 5 -32.27 -3.01 30.31
CA ILE A 5 -31.08 -2.67 31.10
C ILE A 5 -30.52 -3.89 31.85
N THR A 6 -31.36 -4.88 32.14
CA THR A 6 -30.94 -6.09 32.86
C THR A 6 -30.16 -7.11 31.99
N ALA A 7 -30.26 -7.00 30.68
CA ALA A 7 -29.51 -7.92 29.77
C ALA A 7 -28.06 -7.46 29.51
N LEU A 8 -27.71 -6.21 29.81
CA LEU A 8 -26.36 -5.68 29.54
C LEU A 8 -25.38 -5.90 30.71
N LEU A 9 -25.88 -6.26 31.89
CA LEU A 9 -25.08 -6.45 33.10
C LEU A 9 -24.64 -7.91 33.34
N LEU A 10 -25.11 -8.85 32.52
CA LEU A 10 -24.78 -10.29 32.69
C LEU A 10 -23.66 -10.78 31.75
N LEU A 11 -23.11 -9.93 30.90
CA LEU A 11 -22.07 -10.29 29.93
C LEU A 11 -20.65 -9.83 30.34
N LEU A 12 -20.49 -9.27 31.53
CA LEU A 12 -19.21 -8.69 31.97
C LEU A 12 -18.48 -9.51 33.07
N THR A 13 -18.87 -10.74 33.34
CA THR A 13 -18.27 -11.51 34.45
C THR A 13 -17.65 -12.84 34.05
N LEU A 14 -17.26 -13.07 32.81
CA LEU A 14 -16.67 -14.35 32.42
C LEU A 14 -15.41 -14.22 31.56
N SER A 15 -14.37 -13.56 32.10
CA SER A 15 -13.02 -13.68 31.51
C SER A 15 -11.90 -13.27 32.45
N VAL A 16 -11.78 -13.99 33.59
CA VAL A 16 -10.54 -13.99 34.37
C VAL A 16 -10.32 -15.39 34.84
N THR A 17 -9.53 -16.20 34.15
CA THR A 17 -8.73 -17.32 34.71
C THR A 17 -7.97 -18.00 33.57
N SER A 18 -6.67 -17.78 33.50
CA SER A 18 -5.66 -18.85 33.32
C SER A 18 -4.28 -18.23 33.09
N LEU A 19 -3.67 -17.88 34.17
CA LEU A 19 -2.22 -17.83 34.32
C LEU A 19 -1.90 -19.08 35.16
N PHE A 20 -0.96 -19.92 34.70
CA PHE A 20 0.04 -20.61 35.49
C PHE A 20 0.71 -21.74 34.72
N ALA A 21 2.01 -21.62 34.62
CA ALA A 21 3.05 -22.60 34.89
C ALA A 21 3.42 -23.55 33.74
N CYS A 22 4.69 -23.69 33.39
CA CYS A 22 5.67 -24.44 34.13
C CYS A 22 7.10 -24.21 33.68
N THR A 23 7.94 -23.95 34.64
CA THR A 23 9.37 -24.12 34.68
C THR A 23 9.71 -25.60 34.71
N SER A 24 10.69 -26.09 33.95
CA SER A 24 11.52 -27.23 34.37
C SER A 24 12.85 -27.18 33.63
N ALA A 25 13.90 -27.06 34.38
CA ALA A 25 15.28 -27.30 34.04
C ALA A 25 15.53 -28.82 33.88
N ASP A 26 16.36 -29.18 32.94
CA ASP A 26 17.20 -30.36 33.18
C ASP A 26 18.57 -30.19 32.53
N LYS A 27 19.56 -30.64 33.27
CA LYS A 27 20.97 -30.45 33.15
C LYS A 27 21.57 -31.76 32.66
N SER A 28 22.34 -31.77 31.60
CA SER A 28 23.31 -32.84 31.37
C SER A 28 24.57 -32.31 30.70
N GLU A 29 25.65 -32.44 31.44
CA GLU A 29 27.03 -32.24 31.02
C GLU A 29 27.49 -33.40 30.12
N SER A 30 28.25 -33.10 29.07
CA SER A 30 29.43 -33.91 28.71
C SER A 30 30.42 -33.10 27.86
N ALA A 31 31.65 -33.23 28.24
CA ALA A 31 32.81 -32.46 27.80
C ALA A 31 33.46 -32.97 26.51
N SER A 32 34.37 -32.08 25.99
CA SER A 32 35.50 -32.32 25.07
C SER A 32 35.19 -32.09 23.59
N ASP A 33 35.82 -31.24 22.84
CA ASP A 33 37.24 -31.01 22.63
C ASP A 33 37.49 -29.68 21.87
N LYS A 34 38.68 -29.12 22.05
CA LYS A 34 39.18 -27.86 21.50
C LYS A 34 39.38 -27.92 19.98
N THR A 35 38.88 -26.93 19.25
CA THR A 35 39.67 -26.32 18.16
C THR A 35 39.23 -24.87 17.95
N ALA A 36 40.10 -23.93 18.29
CA ALA A 36 39.90 -22.52 18.09
C ALA A 36 39.93 -22.18 16.59
N LYS A 37 38.81 -21.71 16.08
CA LYS A 37 38.75 -20.87 14.89
C LYS A 37 38.12 -19.55 15.29
N THR A 38 38.96 -18.53 15.40
CA THR A 38 38.55 -17.14 15.59
C THR A 38 37.70 -16.71 14.39
N SER A 39 36.39 -16.91 14.48
CA SER A 39 35.43 -16.27 13.61
C SER A 39 35.21 -14.89 14.15
N LYS A 40 35.76 -13.90 13.45
CA LYS A 40 35.47 -12.48 13.67
C LYS A 40 33.97 -12.29 13.41
N SER A 41 33.20 -12.37 14.48
CA SER A 41 31.76 -12.04 14.46
C SER A 41 31.69 -10.54 14.20
N THR A 42 31.52 -10.18 12.92
CA THR A 42 31.06 -8.85 12.54
C THR A 42 29.62 -8.80 13.01
N SER A 43 29.34 -8.19 14.14
CA SER A 43 27.96 -7.88 14.55
C SER A 43 27.40 -6.89 13.54
N THR A 44 26.73 -7.40 12.53
CA THR A 44 25.91 -6.59 11.65
C THR A 44 24.81 -6.00 12.53
N LYS A 45 24.94 -4.72 12.87
CA LYS A 45 23.87 -3.95 13.51
C LYS A 45 22.65 -4.16 12.60
N LYS A 46 21.61 -4.87 13.08
CA LYS A 46 20.34 -4.99 12.37
C LYS A 46 19.83 -3.57 12.17
N GLN A 47 19.87 -3.09 10.95
CA GLN A 47 19.34 -1.78 10.59
C GLN A 47 17.84 -1.81 10.88
N GLU A 48 17.38 -0.93 11.74
CA GLU A 48 15.96 -0.76 12.00
C GLU A 48 15.35 -0.09 10.77
N LEU A 49 14.42 -0.78 10.11
CA LEU A 49 13.77 -0.28 8.91
C LEU A 49 12.56 0.57 9.32
N THR A 50 12.35 1.67 8.61
CA THR A 50 11.16 2.51 8.78
C THR A 50 9.99 1.90 8.00
N PRO A 51 8.89 1.52 8.64
CA PRO A 51 7.72 1.02 7.94
C PRO A 51 7.08 2.14 7.11
N VAL A 52 6.76 1.84 5.84
CA VAL A 52 6.08 2.76 4.92
C VAL A 52 5.02 1.98 4.15
N THR A 53 3.79 2.47 4.16
CA THR A 53 2.69 1.93 3.37
C THR A 53 2.49 2.77 2.12
N LEU A 54 2.68 2.15 0.96
CA LEU A 54 2.41 2.74 -0.35
C LEU A 54 1.13 2.15 -0.93
N ASN A 55 0.16 3.01 -1.27
CA ASN A 55 -1.06 2.59 -1.93
C ASN A 55 -1.00 2.93 -3.42
N GLU A 56 -1.10 1.92 -4.29
CA GLU A 56 -1.12 2.09 -5.75
C GLU A 56 -2.55 2.02 -6.31
N VAL A 57 -2.81 2.75 -7.38
CA VAL A 57 -4.14 2.79 -8.04
C VAL A 57 -4.54 1.42 -8.59
N ALA A 58 -3.60 0.71 -9.17
CA ALA A 58 -3.80 -0.60 -9.79
C ALA A 58 -2.45 -1.29 -9.94
N HIS A 59 -2.47 -2.63 -9.92
CA HIS A 59 -1.28 -3.39 -10.28
C HIS A 59 -1.08 -3.33 -11.81
N SER A 60 0.00 -2.71 -12.27
CA SER A 60 0.18 -2.41 -13.69
C SER A 60 1.63 -2.51 -14.13
N ILE A 61 1.85 -3.01 -15.35
CA ILE A 61 3.17 -3.07 -15.96
C ILE A 61 3.83 -1.68 -16.10
N PHE A 62 3.04 -0.61 -16.14
CA PHE A 62 3.56 0.76 -16.15
C PHE A 62 4.33 1.13 -14.88
N TYR A 63 4.16 0.36 -13.81
CA TYR A 63 4.82 0.53 -12.53
C TYR A 63 5.98 -0.43 -12.32
N ALA A 64 6.38 -1.16 -13.38
CA ALA A 64 7.44 -2.16 -13.32
C ALA A 64 8.74 -1.66 -12.65
N PRO A 65 9.23 -0.43 -12.84
CA PRO A 65 10.42 0.05 -12.14
C PRO A 65 10.26 0.01 -10.61
N MET A 66 9.08 0.33 -10.09
CA MET A 66 8.78 0.26 -8.67
C MET A 66 8.79 -1.20 -8.17
N TYR A 67 8.17 -2.11 -8.91
CA TYR A 67 8.16 -3.53 -8.53
C TYR A 67 9.56 -4.14 -8.56
N VAL A 68 10.38 -3.77 -9.55
CA VAL A 68 11.79 -4.19 -9.60
C VAL A 68 12.55 -3.66 -8.40
N ALA A 69 12.31 -2.44 -7.97
CA ALA A 69 12.94 -1.86 -6.79
C ALA A 69 12.55 -2.61 -5.50
N ILE A 70 11.29 -3.04 -5.39
CA ILE A 70 10.80 -3.87 -4.27
C ILE A 70 11.51 -5.23 -4.30
N GLU A 71 11.44 -5.96 -5.42
CA GLU A 71 12.01 -7.30 -5.57
C GLU A 71 13.54 -7.34 -5.40
N LYS A 72 14.22 -6.28 -5.78
CA LYS A 72 15.68 -6.14 -5.61
C LYS A 72 16.08 -5.64 -4.21
N GLY A 73 15.13 -5.36 -3.34
CA GLY A 73 15.39 -4.90 -1.98
C GLY A 73 15.97 -3.49 -1.92
N TYR A 74 15.75 -2.65 -2.93
CA TYR A 74 16.30 -1.30 -2.93
C TYR A 74 15.70 -0.43 -1.83
N PHE A 75 14.43 -0.63 -1.49
CA PHE A 75 13.81 0.07 -0.37
C PHE A 75 14.43 -0.32 0.97
N SER A 76 14.64 -1.60 1.21
CA SER A 76 15.28 -2.07 2.44
C SER A 76 16.75 -1.63 2.56
N ASN A 77 17.47 -1.51 1.45
CA ASN A 77 18.81 -0.96 1.42
C ASN A 77 18.85 0.52 1.84
N GLU A 78 17.75 1.26 1.58
CA GLU A 78 17.57 2.65 2.01
C GLU A 78 16.92 2.76 3.40
N GLY A 79 16.77 1.67 4.12
CA GLY A 79 16.21 1.67 5.47
C GLY A 79 14.69 1.72 5.52
N ILE A 80 14.00 1.32 4.45
CA ILE A 80 12.54 1.33 4.33
C ILE A 80 12.00 -0.09 4.30
N ASP A 81 11.03 -0.39 5.17
CA ASP A 81 10.19 -1.58 5.11
C ASP A 81 8.89 -1.23 4.38
N LEU A 82 8.87 -1.48 3.07
CA LEU A 82 7.77 -1.06 2.21
C LEU A 82 6.66 -2.10 2.16
N SER A 83 5.45 -1.69 2.53
CA SER A 83 4.20 -2.42 2.31
C SER A 83 3.47 -1.84 1.11
N LEU A 84 3.23 -2.65 0.07
CA LEU A 84 2.48 -2.24 -1.12
C LEU A 84 1.03 -2.72 -1.03
N VAL A 85 0.08 -1.79 -1.21
CA VAL A 85 -1.37 -2.05 -1.18
C VAL A 85 -2.00 -1.54 -2.46
N THR A 86 -2.87 -2.32 -3.08
CA THR A 86 -3.62 -1.90 -4.28
C THR A 86 -4.99 -1.33 -3.90
N GLY A 87 -5.22 -0.06 -4.21
CA GLY A 87 -6.47 0.66 -3.87
C GLY A 87 -7.61 0.46 -4.87
N PHE A 88 -7.32 -0.02 -6.08
CA PHE A 88 -8.30 -0.20 -7.16
C PHE A 88 -9.01 1.09 -7.59
N GLY A 89 -8.29 2.20 -7.61
CA GLY A 89 -8.77 3.50 -8.10
C GLY A 89 -8.10 4.68 -7.43
N ALA A 90 -7.92 5.78 -8.18
CA ALA A 90 -7.27 6.98 -7.68
C ALA A 90 -8.05 7.63 -6.51
N ASP A 91 -9.38 7.55 -6.56
CA ASP A 91 -10.28 7.98 -5.49
C ASP A 91 -10.01 7.24 -4.17
N LYS A 92 -9.78 5.94 -4.24
CA LYS A 92 -9.49 5.11 -3.07
C LYS A 92 -8.07 5.31 -2.55
N THR A 93 -7.10 5.40 -3.47
CA THR A 93 -5.71 5.71 -3.12
C THR A 93 -5.61 7.07 -2.44
N MET A 94 -6.30 8.09 -2.97
CA MET A 94 -6.37 9.41 -2.34
C MET A 94 -6.99 9.34 -0.94
N THR A 95 -8.10 8.61 -0.81
CA THR A 95 -8.76 8.41 0.50
C THR A 95 -7.81 7.72 1.49
N ALA A 96 -7.04 6.72 1.06
CA ALA A 96 -6.09 6.03 1.92
C ALA A 96 -5.01 6.96 2.46
N VAL A 97 -4.50 7.89 1.63
CA VAL A 97 -3.50 8.88 2.07
C VAL A 97 -4.12 9.91 3.01
N LEU A 98 -5.27 10.50 2.64
CA LEU A 98 -5.93 11.52 3.47
C LEU A 98 -6.42 10.98 4.82
N SER A 99 -6.76 9.69 4.90
CA SER A 99 -7.14 9.03 6.16
C SER A 99 -5.96 8.55 7.00
N GLY A 100 -4.73 8.64 6.49
CA GLY A 100 -3.54 8.14 7.16
C GLY A 100 -3.42 6.61 7.16
N THR A 101 -4.20 5.89 6.34
CA THR A 101 -4.05 4.43 6.16
C THR A 101 -2.94 4.07 5.18
N ALA A 102 -2.45 5.04 4.43
CA ALA A 102 -1.24 4.93 3.62
C ALA A 102 -0.41 6.20 3.76
N ASP A 103 0.91 6.04 3.81
CA ASP A 103 1.85 7.15 3.90
C ASP A 103 2.07 7.81 2.54
N ILE A 104 2.02 7.01 1.48
CA ILE A 104 2.27 7.43 0.10
C ILE A 104 1.18 6.89 -0.82
N GLY A 105 0.65 7.77 -1.68
CA GLY A 105 -0.25 7.38 -2.76
C GLY A 105 0.47 7.40 -4.11
N PHE A 106 0.40 6.29 -4.84
CA PHE A 106 0.90 6.22 -6.21
C PHE A 106 -0.28 6.27 -7.18
N MET A 107 -0.53 7.46 -7.72
CA MET A 107 -1.69 7.79 -8.54
C MET A 107 -1.38 8.94 -9.49
N GLY A 108 -2.29 9.24 -10.40
CA GLY A 108 -2.17 10.41 -11.26
C GLY A 108 -2.29 11.72 -10.47
N SER A 109 -1.55 12.74 -10.89
CA SER A 109 -1.54 14.07 -10.25
C SER A 109 -2.90 14.76 -10.29
N GLU A 110 -3.79 14.39 -11.21
CA GLU A 110 -5.16 14.90 -11.28
C GLU A 110 -5.95 14.66 -10.00
N ALA A 111 -5.67 13.56 -9.28
CA ALA A 111 -6.35 13.28 -8.02
C ALA A 111 -6.06 14.35 -6.95
N SER A 112 -4.84 14.88 -6.89
CA SER A 112 -4.50 15.98 -5.99
C SER A 112 -5.18 17.30 -6.38
N ILE A 113 -5.32 17.55 -7.69
CA ILE A 113 -6.03 18.72 -8.21
C ILE A 113 -7.52 18.67 -7.84
N TYR A 114 -8.17 17.51 -8.00
CA TYR A 114 -9.56 17.36 -7.60
C TYR A 114 -9.76 17.61 -6.10
N THR A 115 -8.94 17.00 -5.25
CA THR A 115 -9.04 17.16 -3.80
C THR A 115 -8.85 18.63 -3.38
N TYR A 116 -7.89 19.31 -3.98
CA TYR A 116 -7.67 20.73 -3.75
C TYR A 116 -8.90 21.58 -4.16
N ASN A 117 -9.46 21.31 -5.35
CA ASN A 117 -10.62 22.05 -5.86
C ASN A 117 -11.92 21.76 -5.11
N GLU A 118 -12.03 20.62 -4.44
CA GLU A 118 -13.16 20.31 -3.57
C GLU A 118 -13.12 21.08 -2.24
N GLY A 119 -12.08 21.88 -2.01
CA GLY A 119 -11.96 22.74 -0.84
C GLY A 119 -11.58 21.98 0.43
N ALA A 120 -10.89 20.84 0.30
CA ALA A 120 -10.37 20.11 1.43
C ALA A 120 -9.40 21.00 2.25
N ASN A 121 -9.54 21.01 3.58
CA ASN A 121 -8.61 21.69 4.46
C ASN A 121 -7.24 21.01 4.52
N ASP A 122 -7.20 19.73 4.18
CA ASP A 122 -6.00 18.91 4.05
C ASP A 122 -5.92 18.35 2.63
N TYR A 123 -4.75 18.41 2.04
CA TYR A 123 -4.50 17.96 0.66
C TYR A 123 -3.11 17.37 0.53
N VAL A 124 -2.96 16.48 -0.45
CA VAL A 124 -1.68 15.82 -0.72
C VAL A 124 -0.75 16.70 -1.56
N VAL A 125 0.55 16.48 -1.40
CA VAL A 125 1.60 17.14 -2.18
C VAL A 125 2.27 16.12 -3.09
N ASN A 126 2.35 16.42 -4.39
CA ASN A 126 3.10 15.60 -5.34
C ASN A 126 4.60 15.87 -5.16
N PHE A 127 5.38 14.84 -4.87
CA PHE A 127 6.82 14.99 -4.63
C PHE A 127 7.71 14.23 -5.62
N ALA A 128 7.16 13.26 -6.35
CA ALA A 128 7.93 12.47 -7.31
C ALA A 128 7.05 12.02 -8.49
N GLN A 129 7.69 11.79 -9.63
CA GLN A 129 7.06 11.28 -10.84
C GLN A 129 7.78 10.02 -11.30
N LEU A 130 7.07 8.88 -11.36
CA LEU A 130 7.63 7.61 -11.82
C LEU A 130 7.51 7.45 -13.35
N THR A 131 6.40 7.89 -13.92
CA THR A 131 6.12 7.76 -15.35
C THR A 131 6.05 9.12 -16.02
N GLN A 132 6.73 9.28 -17.15
CA GLN A 132 6.77 10.55 -17.89
C GLN A 132 5.72 10.63 -19.00
N ARG A 133 5.13 9.51 -19.41
CA ARG A 133 4.16 9.44 -20.49
C ARG A 133 2.93 8.68 -20.03
N ALA A 134 1.76 9.18 -20.43
CA ALA A 134 0.51 8.48 -20.20
C ALA A 134 0.46 7.21 -21.05
N GLY A 135 0.01 6.11 -20.45
CA GLY A 135 -0.20 4.83 -21.12
C GLY A 135 -1.65 4.63 -21.57
N ASN A 136 -2.36 5.70 -21.90
CA ASN A 136 -3.76 5.63 -22.30
C ASN A 136 -3.89 5.56 -23.81
N PHE A 137 -4.66 4.59 -24.28
CA PHE A 137 -4.90 4.36 -25.70
C PHE A 137 -6.39 4.23 -25.93
N LEU A 138 -6.88 4.88 -27.00
CA LEU A 138 -8.21 4.60 -27.51
C LEU A 138 -8.14 3.34 -28.36
N VAL A 139 -8.93 2.33 -28.01
CA VAL A 139 -8.95 1.04 -28.69
C VAL A 139 -10.34 0.79 -29.26
N ALA A 140 -10.40 0.48 -30.55
CA ALA A 140 -11.62 0.05 -31.22
C ALA A 140 -11.64 -1.47 -31.43
N ARG A 141 -12.83 -2.07 -31.59
CA ARG A 141 -12.99 -3.50 -31.93
C ARG A 141 -12.60 -3.82 -33.36
N GLU A 142 -12.73 -2.83 -34.23
CA GLU A 142 -12.50 -2.95 -35.67
C GLU A 142 -11.48 -1.90 -36.09
N ASP A 143 -10.82 -2.17 -37.20
CA ASP A 143 -9.92 -1.21 -37.82
C ASP A 143 -10.70 -0.03 -38.35
N ILE A 144 -10.42 1.17 -37.84
CA ILE A 144 -11.02 2.43 -38.28
C ILE A 144 -9.99 3.16 -39.11
N LYS A 145 -10.11 3.05 -40.44
CA LYS A 145 -9.26 3.79 -41.37
C LYS A 145 -9.53 5.29 -41.24
N ASP A 146 -8.45 6.06 -41.30
CA ASP A 146 -8.51 7.55 -41.28
C ASP A 146 -9.30 8.12 -40.08
N PHE A 147 -9.16 7.50 -38.89
CA PHE A 147 -9.85 7.91 -37.68
C PHE A 147 -9.67 9.40 -37.38
N LYS A 148 -10.78 10.06 -37.05
CA LYS A 148 -10.83 11.43 -36.53
C LYS A 148 -11.57 11.46 -35.21
N TRP A 149 -11.23 12.40 -34.34
CA TRP A 149 -11.85 12.52 -33.02
C TRP A 149 -13.38 12.81 -33.13
N GLU A 150 -13.80 13.47 -34.19
CA GLU A 150 -15.22 13.75 -34.49
C GLU A 150 -16.02 12.48 -34.73
N ASP A 151 -15.38 11.38 -35.13
CA ASP A 151 -16.04 10.08 -35.36
C ASP A 151 -16.57 9.46 -34.05
N LEU A 152 -16.10 9.94 -32.91
CA LEU A 152 -16.61 9.54 -31.59
C LEU A 152 -17.94 10.19 -31.23
N LYS A 153 -18.39 11.21 -31.96
CA LYS A 153 -19.63 11.90 -31.67
C LYS A 153 -20.81 10.91 -31.74
N GLY A 154 -21.54 10.80 -30.63
CA GLY A 154 -22.68 9.87 -30.51
C GLY A 154 -22.29 8.40 -30.30
N LYS A 155 -21.00 8.08 -30.18
CA LYS A 155 -20.53 6.72 -29.85
C LYS A 155 -20.48 6.50 -28.33
N LYS A 156 -20.62 5.26 -27.92
CA LYS A 156 -20.38 4.85 -26.53
C LYS A 156 -18.90 4.53 -26.36
N VAL A 157 -18.23 5.31 -25.53
CA VAL A 157 -16.82 5.12 -25.19
C VAL A 157 -16.72 4.70 -23.72
N ILE A 158 -15.95 3.65 -23.45
CA ILE A 158 -15.67 3.23 -22.07
C ILE A 158 -14.45 4.03 -21.61
N GLY A 159 -14.64 4.86 -20.61
CA GLY A 159 -13.57 5.63 -19.98
C GLY A 159 -13.26 5.14 -18.58
N GLY A 160 -12.37 5.85 -17.89
CA GLY A 160 -12.05 5.64 -16.49
C GLY A 160 -13.17 6.10 -15.54
N ARG A 161 -12.99 5.82 -14.26
CA ARG A 161 -13.89 6.30 -13.20
C ARG A 161 -13.64 7.78 -12.90
N LYS A 162 -14.64 8.44 -12.29
CA LYS A 162 -14.47 9.80 -11.75
C LYS A 162 -13.27 9.83 -10.80
N GLY A 163 -12.45 10.85 -10.93
CA GLY A 163 -11.21 10.99 -10.16
C GLY A 163 -9.96 10.43 -10.85
N GLY A 164 -10.07 9.88 -12.06
CA GLY A 164 -8.94 9.46 -12.88
C GLY A 164 -8.74 10.35 -14.11
N ILE A 165 -7.60 10.18 -14.76
CA ILE A 165 -7.12 10.97 -15.90
C ILE A 165 -8.12 11.04 -17.08
N HIS A 166 -9.01 10.08 -17.21
CA HIS A 166 -9.94 9.96 -18.32
C HIS A 166 -11.13 10.94 -18.28
N ILE A 167 -11.23 11.78 -17.25
CA ILE A 167 -12.34 12.72 -17.07
C ILE A 167 -11.94 14.16 -17.35
N LEU A 168 -10.66 14.40 -17.59
CA LEU A 168 -10.15 15.73 -17.98
C LEU A 168 -10.32 16.04 -19.48
N MET A 169 -10.95 15.18 -20.25
CA MET A 169 -11.24 15.35 -21.68
C MET A 169 -12.68 15.74 -21.94
#